data_cdec84c06b422243cd8f36b12546bcfe
#
_entry.id   cdec84c06b422243cd8f36b12546bcfe
#
_cell.length_a   1.000
_cell.length_b   1.000
_cell.length_c   1.000
_cell.angle_alpha   90.00
_cell.angle_beta   90.00
_cell.angle_gamma   90.00
#
_symmetry.space_group_name_H-M   'P 1'
#
loop_
_entity.id
_entity.type
_entity.pdbx_description
1 polymer ?
#
loop_
_entity_poly.entity_id
_entity_poly.type
_entity_poly.pdbx_seq_one_letter_code
_entity_poly.pdbx_strand_id
1 'polypeptide(L)'
;MAVTEPAPAAVSAAHEGILRRQSARESAARTYARALPIVPVRARGMTIEGADGQRYLDCLSGAGTLALGHNHPVVLEAIRAVLDSGAPLHVLDLATPVKDAFTTELFHTLPRGFAERARVQFCGPAGTDAVEAALKLVRTATGRDGLLAFTGAYHGMTAGALEASGGARDVRVARLPYPQDYRCPFGVGGPRGAELGARWTENVLDDPKSGVPAPAGMIVEPVQGEGGVLPAPDTWLRRMRDITAARGIPLIADEVQTGVGRTGAFWAVEHSGIVPDVLVASKAIGGSLPLAVVVYRDDLDVWPPGAHAGTFRGNQLAMAAGAATLAYVREHHLAERAATLGARMLAALRSLGNEYSCVGEVRGRGLMLGVELVDPAGSPPAPGGGVPDPARSAGRSGGPTPGGEDRTRTVPAARTGDGPSDTARPRGTPPSAATVPGDRAEPHQRPSDHAHELPETRPLPPAPELAAAVQRECLRRGLIVELGGRHSSVVRLLPPLTITDEQATAVLDRLADALATVTRAHHR
;
A
#
# COMPACT_ATOMS: atom_id res chain seq x y z
N MET A 1 38.26 29.02 -14.60
CA MET A 1 38.90 27.93 -13.87
C MET A 1 38.30 26.61 -14.35
N ALA A 2 39.09 25.78 -15.04
CA ALA A 2 38.66 24.46 -15.48
C ALA A 2 38.54 23.58 -14.24
N VAL A 3 37.35 23.12 -13.95
CA VAL A 3 37.10 22.12 -12.89
C VAL A 3 37.62 20.80 -13.44
N THR A 4 38.81 20.39 -13.00
CA THR A 4 39.37 19.08 -13.32
C THR A 4 38.46 18.01 -12.71
N GLU A 5 37.92 17.12 -13.54
CA GLU A 5 37.16 15.96 -13.08
C GLU A 5 38.06 15.08 -12.17
N PRO A 6 37.58 14.71 -10.99
CA PRO A 6 38.37 13.86 -10.09
C PRO A 6 38.58 12.47 -10.69
N ALA A 7 39.74 11.87 -10.42
CA ALA A 7 40.08 10.54 -10.91
C ALA A 7 39.09 9.46 -10.40
N PRO A 8 38.77 8.41 -11.18
CA PRO A 8 37.78 7.38 -10.84
C PRO A 8 37.98 6.75 -9.45
N ALA A 9 39.18 6.52 -9.01
CA ALA A 9 39.49 5.99 -7.67
C ALA A 9 39.14 6.96 -6.53
N ALA A 10 39.27 8.28 -6.72
CA ALA A 10 38.89 9.29 -5.74
C ALA A 10 37.35 9.43 -5.63
N VAL A 11 36.65 9.25 -6.74
CA VAL A 11 35.18 9.25 -6.81
C VAL A 11 34.59 8.05 -6.06
N SER A 12 35.16 6.83 -6.26
CA SER A 12 34.75 5.61 -5.55
C SER A 12 34.98 5.73 -4.04
N ALA A 13 36.12 6.26 -3.61
CA ALA A 13 36.42 6.45 -2.20
C ALA A 13 35.49 7.48 -1.53
N ALA A 14 35.10 8.55 -2.24
CA ALA A 14 34.13 9.53 -1.76
C ALA A 14 32.74 8.92 -1.59
N HIS A 15 32.28 8.12 -2.55
CA HIS A 15 31.01 7.37 -2.53
C HIS A 15 30.94 6.47 -1.28
N GLU A 16 31.91 5.56 -1.11
CA GLU A 16 31.97 4.66 0.05
C GLU A 16 32.06 5.43 1.37
N GLY A 17 32.78 6.54 1.40
CA GLY A 17 32.91 7.41 2.55
C GLY A 17 31.57 8.02 2.99
N ILE A 18 30.71 8.44 2.05
CA ILE A 18 29.36 8.96 2.33
C ILE A 18 28.48 7.85 2.90
N LEU A 19 28.40 6.70 2.23
CA LEU A 19 27.58 5.57 2.69
C LEU A 19 27.94 5.14 4.11
N ARG A 20 29.25 5.03 4.41
CA ARG A 20 29.73 4.63 5.73
C ARG A 20 29.38 5.66 6.81
N ARG A 21 29.57 6.97 6.54
CA ARG A 21 29.23 8.04 7.51
C ARG A 21 27.73 8.09 7.80
N GLN A 22 26.87 8.00 6.78
CA GLN A 22 25.42 7.97 6.96
C GLN A 22 24.98 6.70 7.67
N SER A 23 25.54 5.54 7.29
CA SER A 23 25.26 4.27 7.97
C SER A 23 25.57 4.31 9.47
N ALA A 24 26.62 5.02 9.87
CA ALA A 24 27.03 5.13 11.28
C ALA A 24 26.19 6.14 12.08
N ARG A 25 25.53 7.08 11.41
CA ARG A 25 24.81 8.20 12.06
C ARG A 25 23.30 8.08 12.04
N GLU A 26 22.75 7.37 11.07
CA GLU A 26 21.33 7.20 10.90
C GLU A 26 20.80 6.00 11.68
N SER A 27 19.52 6.07 12.02
CA SER A 27 18.80 4.99 12.71
C SER A 27 18.87 3.65 11.97
N ALA A 28 18.87 2.56 12.74
CA ALA A 28 18.71 1.21 12.19
C ALA A 28 17.36 0.98 11.48
N ALA A 29 16.37 1.87 11.69
CA ALA A 29 15.04 1.77 11.07
C ALA A 29 15.00 2.16 9.57
N ARG A 30 16.07 2.75 9.01
CA ARG A 30 16.13 3.08 7.58
C ARG A 30 15.97 1.82 6.71
N THR A 31 15.28 1.96 5.58
CA THR A 31 14.95 0.86 4.66
C THR A 31 15.73 0.94 3.35
N TYR A 32 15.43 1.94 2.52
CA TYR A 32 15.95 2.05 1.16
C TYR A 32 17.48 2.07 1.06
N ALA A 33 18.16 2.80 1.92
CA ALA A 33 19.62 2.90 1.92
C ALA A 33 20.34 1.57 2.24
N ARG A 34 19.63 0.55 2.72
CA ARG A 34 20.18 -0.80 2.91
C ARG A 34 20.11 -1.64 1.65
N ALA A 35 18.97 -1.54 0.92
CA ALA A 35 18.73 -2.30 -0.29
C ALA A 35 19.40 -1.65 -1.52
N LEU A 36 19.54 -0.31 -1.50
CA LEU A 36 20.02 0.51 -2.62
C LEU A 36 21.23 1.35 -2.15
N PRO A 37 22.45 0.77 -2.08
CA PRO A 37 23.65 1.45 -1.61
C PRO A 37 24.21 2.38 -2.70
N ILE A 38 23.42 3.36 -3.14
CA ILE A 38 23.79 4.39 -4.12
C ILE A 38 23.88 5.76 -3.44
N VAL A 39 24.68 6.66 -3.99
CA VAL A 39 24.77 8.06 -3.57
C VAL A 39 24.34 8.93 -4.74
N PRO A 40 23.06 9.29 -4.87
CA PRO A 40 22.57 10.12 -5.96
C PRO A 40 23.19 11.52 -5.91
N VAL A 41 23.72 12.00 -7.02
CA VAL A 41 24.31 13.36 -7.14
C VAL A 41 23.58 14.20 -8.17
N ARG A 42 23.00 13.57 -9.19
CA ARG A 42 22.17 14.21 -10.21
C ARG A 42 21.01 13.30 -10.58
N ALA A 43 19.91 13.90 -10.99
CA ALA A 43 18.78 13.13 -11.52
C ALA A 43 17.99 13.97 -12.52
N ARG A 44 17.45 13.32 -13.57
CA ARG A 44 16.52 13.94 -14.54
C ARG A 44 15.60 12.89 -15.16
N GLY A 45 14.30 13.17 -15.21
CA GLY A 45 13.32 12.21 -15.70
C GLY A 45 13.40 10.91 -14.88
N MET A 46 13.59 9.77 -15.54
CA MET A 46 13.76 8.52 -14.80
C MET A 46 15.24 8.11 -14.59
N THR A 47 16.20 8.99 -14.86
CA THR A 47 17.62 8.66 -14.73
C THR A 47 18.21 9.31 -13.48
N ILE A 48 18.86 8.50 -12.64
CA ILE A 48 19.69 8.93 -11.51
C ILE A 48 21.16 8.69 -11.88
N GLU A 49 22.03 9.63 -11.53
CA GLU A 49 23.48 9.51 -11.61
C GLU A 49 24.04 9.42 -10.19
N GLY A 50 24.78 8.34 -9.92
CA GLY A 50 25.47 8.13 -8.66
C GLY A 50 26.78 8.91 -8.58
N ALA A 51 27.30 9.09 -7.34
CA ALA A 51 28.60 9.70 -7.09
C ALA A 51 29.77 8.87 -7.67
N ASP A 52 29.52 7.62 -8.01
CA ASP A 52 30.42 6.70 -8.71
C ASP A 52 30.39 6.86 -10.25
N GLY A 53 29.55 7.76 -10.76
CA GLY A 53 29.35 7.98 -12.19
C GLY A 53 28.40 6.98 -12.87
N GLN A 54 27.90 5.99 -12.14
CA GLN A 54 26.93 5.04 -12.70
C GLN A 54 25.56 5.71 -12.92
N ARG A 55 24.86 5.28 -13.96
CA ARG A 55 23.51 5.74 -14.28
C ARG A 55 22.50 4.63 -14.08
N TYR A 56 21.42 4.98 -13.40
CA TYR A 56 20.34 4.07 -13.04
C TYR A 56 19.02 4.54 -13.65
N LEU A 57 18.25 3.60 -14.23
CA LEU A 57 16.84 3.81 -14.52
C LEU A 57 16.05 3.58 -13.22
N ASP A 58 15.30 4.58 -12.80
CA ASP A 58 14.57 4.58 -11.53
C ASP A 58 13.12 4.12 -11.74
N CYS A 59 12.85 2.84 -11.42
CA CYS A 59 11.50 2.29 -11.33
C CYS A 59 10.95 2.25 -9.90
N LEU A 60 11.57 2.94 -8.95
CA LEU A 60 11.01 3.23 -7.62
C LEU A 60 10.28 4.57 -7.62
N SER A 61 10.83 5.58 -8.29
CA SER A 61 10.26 6.93 -8.42
C SER A 61 9.82 7.54 -7.08
N GLY A 62 10.68 7.40 -6.04
CA GLY A 62 10.34 7.86 -4.70
C GLY A 62 9.09 7.17 -4.12
N ALA A 63 8.94 5.86 -4.33
CA ALA A 63 7.76 5.08 -3.98
C ALA A 63 6.44 5.62 -4.60
N GLY A 64 6.55 6.13 -5.85
CA GLY A 64 5.44 6.70 -6.60
C GLY A 64 5.24 8.22 -6.45
N THR A 65 6.08 8.91 -5.68
CA THR A 65 6.01 10.37 -5.50
C THR A 65 6.36 11.14 -6.78
N LEU A 66 7.30 10.62 -7.57
CA LEU A 66 7.82 11.28 -8.76
C LEU A 66 6.99 10.92 -10.00
N ALA A 67 5.74 11.38 -10.05
CA ALA A 67 4.86 11.10 -11.19
C ALA A 67 5.48 11.58 -12.53
N LEU A 68 6.10 12.74 -12.57
CA LEU A 68 6.77 13.30 -13.75
C LEU A 68 8.26 12.95 -13.81
N GLY A 69 8.78 12.18 -12.86
CA GLY A 69 10.20 11.89 -12.72
C GLY A 69 10.98 13.00 -12.02
N HIS A 70 12.29 12.79 -11.91
CA HIS A 70 13.20 13.71 -11.22
C HIS A 70 13.35 15.04 -11.97
N ASN A 71 13.28 16.13 -11.21
CA ASN A 71 13.60 17.48 -11.67
C ASN A 71 12.88 17.86 -12.99
N HIS A 72 11.60 17.54 -13.09
CA HIS A 72 10.81 17.89 -14.26
C HIS A 72 10.75 19.42 -14.42
N PRO A 73 10.98 19.96 -15.64
CA PRO A 73 11.06 21.42 -15.85
C PRO A 73 9.85 22.18 -15.31
N VAL A 74 8.63 21.69 -15.56
CA VAL A 74 7.39 22.35 -15.13
C VAL A 74 7.29 22.47 -13.60
N VAL A 75 7.78 21.46 -12.87
CA VAL A 75 7.82 21.46 -11.41
C VAL A 75 8.84 22.47 -10.87
N LEU A 76 10.06 22.45 -11.45
CA LEU A 76 11.12 23.39 -11.06
C LEU A 76 10.75 24.84 -11.35
N GLU A 77 10.09 25.10 -12.48
CA GLU A 77 9.61 26.43 -12.86
C GLU A 77 8.56 26.95 -11.87
N ALA A 78 7.57 26.13 -11.51
CA ALA A 78 6.56 26.49 -10.54
C ALA A 78 7.17 26.81 -9.15
N ILE A 79 8.15 26.03 -8.70
CA ILE A 79 8.89 26.29 -7.44
C ILE A 79 9.65 27.62 -7.53
N ARG A 80 10.39 27.88 -8.62
CA ARG A 80 11.14 29.13 -8.81
C ARG A 80 10.21 30.34 -8.84
N ALA A 81 9.07 30.24 -9.52
CA ALA A 81 8.10 31.33 -9.58
C ALA A 81 7.62 31.75 -8.18
N VAL A 82 7.40 30.81 -7.25
CA VAL A 82 7.05 31.16 -5.86
C VAL A 82 8.21 31.84 -5.15
N LEU A 83 9.44 31.34 -5.30
CA LEU A 83 10.63 31.94 -4.67
C LEU A 83 10.89 33.35 -5.19
N ASP A 84 10.79 33.56 -6.50
CA ASP A 84 11.06 34.85 -7.16
C ASP A 84 9.97 35.88 -6.88
N SER A 85 8.73 35.44 -6.59
CA SER A 85 7.62 36.34 -6.25
C SER A 85 7.74 37.02 -4.89
N GLY A 86 8.59 36.51 -4.00
CA GLY A 86 8.67 36.97 -2.61
C GLY A 86 7.46 36.56 -1.76
N ALA A 87 6.62 35.64 -2.22
CA ALA A 87 5.49 35.13 -1.45
C ALA A 87 5.96 34.43 -0.16
N PRO A 88 5.17 34.51 0.96
CA PRO A 88 5.54 33.85 2.19
C PRO A 88 5.57 32.33 1.99
N LEU A 89 6.68 31.68 2.41
CA LEU A 89 6.84 30.23 2.26
C LEU A 89 6.04 29.42 3.29
N HIS A 90 5.74 30.03 4.44
CA HIS A 90 4.99 29.42 5.53
C HIS A 90 3.80 30.30 5.92
N VAL A 91 2.59 29.78 5.86
CA VAL A 91 1.36 30.54 6.02
C VAL A 91 0.31 29.86 6.94
N LEU A 92 0.70 28.79 7.64
CA LEU A 92 -0.28 27.98 8.38
C LEU A 92 -1.39 27.49 7.44
N ASP A 93 -2.65 27.79 7.79
CA ASP A 93 -3.83 27.50 6.99
C ASP A 93 -4.44 28.72 6.29
N LEU A 94 -3.73 29.86 6.27
CA LEU A 94 -4.19 31.07 5.62
C LEU A 94 -4.46 30.86 4.12
N ALA A 95 -5.39 31.65 3.59
CA ALA A 95 -5.66 31.69 2.15
C ALA A 95 -4.50 32.36 1.41
N THR A 96 -4.07 31.75 0.29
CA THR A 96 -3.06 32.32 -0.61
C THR A 96 -3.42 32.03 -2.06
N PRO A 97 -2.93 32.84 -3.04
CA PRO A 97 -3.16 32.55 -4.45
C PRO A 97 -2.62 31.17 -4.88
N VAL A 98 -1.50 30.74 -4.32
CA VAL A 98 -0.92 29.41 -4.59
C VAL A 98 -1.80 28.28 -4.09
N LYS A 99 -2.36 28.44 -2.87
CA LYS A 99 -3.30 27.47 -2.30
C LYS A 99 -4.59 27.39 -3.10
N ASP A 100 -5.10 28.53 -3.54
CA ASP A 100 -6.29 28.63 -4.38
C ASP A 100 -6.09 27.91 -5.72
N ALA A 101 -4.98 28.19 -6.40
CA ALA A 101 -4.61 27.53 -7.66
C ALA A 101 -4.47 26.01 -7.51
N PHE A 102 -3.80 25.54 -6.44
CA PHE A 102 -3.69 24.12 -6.16
C PHE A 102 -5.04 23.46 -5.88
N THR A 103 -5.87 24.09 -5.05
CA THR A 103 -7.20 23.57 -4.72
C THR A 103 -8.08 23.50 -5.97
N THR A 104 -8.06 24.54 -6.79
CA THR A 104 -8.80 24.57 -8.06
C THR A 104 -8.37 23.45 -8.98
N GLU A 105 -7.07 23.26 -9.18
CA GLU A 105 -6.57 22.19 -10.05
C GLU A 105 -6.89 20.80 -9.47
N LEU A 106 -6.76 20.61 -8.16
CA LEU A 106 -7.14 19.36 -7.51
C LEU A 106 -8.62 19.02 -7.76
N PHE A 107 -9.51 20.01 -7.60
CA PHE A 107 -10.95 19.80 -7.81
C PHE A 107 -11.30 19.52 -9.27
N HIS A 108 -10.57 20.06 -10.24
CA HIS A 108 -10.72 19.71 -11.66
C HIS A 108 -10.42 18.23 -11.95
N THR A 109 -9.63 17.57 -11.11
CA THR A 109 -9.28 16.16 -11.28
C THR A 109 -10.22 15.17 -10.60
N LEU A 110 -11.07 15.64 -9.68
CA LEU A 110 -11.94 14.76 -8.90
C LEU A 110 -13.02 14.08 -9.76
N PRO A 111 -13.46 12.87 -9.39
CA PRO A 111 -14.56 12.20 -10.07
C PRO A 111 -15.82 13.06 -10.13
N ARG A 112 -16.57 12.94 -11.23
CA ARG A 112 -17.85 13.64 -11.40
C ARG A 112 -18.81 13.32 -10.24
N GLY A 113 -19.51 14.34 -9.75
CA GLY A 113 -20.43 14.24 -8.62
C GLY A 113 -19.73 14.27 -7.25
N PHE A 114 -18.40 14.19 -7.22
CA PHE A 114 -17.63 14.37 -5.99
C PHE A 114 -17.18 15.81 -5.82
N ALA A 115 -16.62 16.42 -6.86
CA ALA A 115 -16.10 17.79 -6.82
C ALA A 115 -17.13 18.83 -6.35
N GLU A 116 -18.39 18.71 -6.78
CA GLU A 116 -19.48 19.65 -6.46
C GLU A 116 -19.85 19.67 -4.97
N ARG A 117 -19.54 18.59 -4.26
CA ARG A 117 -19.85 18.40 -2.84
C ARG A 117 -18.61 18.12 -2.00
N ALA A 118 -17.43 18.43 -2.52
CA ALA A 118 -16.19 18.14 -1.83
C ALA A 118 -15.73 19.30 -0.93
N ARG A 119 -15.07 18.92 0.16
CA ARG A 119 -14.21 19.76 0.99
C ARG A 119 -12.80 19.21 0.97
N VAL A 120 -11.81 20.07 1.19
CA VAL A 120 -10.41 19.65 1.31
C VAL A 120 -9.84 20.08 2.64
N GLN A 121 -9.23 19.14 3.35
CA GLN A 121 -8.42 19.38 4.54
C GLN A 121 -6.95 19.16 4.18
N PHE A 122 -6.15 20.19 4.33
CA PHE A 122 -4.70 20.04 4.27
C PHE A 122 -4.20 19.39 5.57
N CYS A 123 -3.36 18.39 5.43
CA CYS A 123 -2.82 17.62 6.54
C CYS A 123 -1.34 17.94 6.76
N GLY A 124 -0.65 17.18 7.57
CA GLY A 124 0.80 17.18 7.65
C GLY A 124 1.44 16.70 6.34
N PRO A 125 2.76 16.69 6.23
CA PRO A 125 3.43 16.51 4.95
C PRO A 125 3.34 15.08 4.37
N ALA A 126 3.02 14.08 5.18
CA ALA A 126 3.06 12.67 4.79
C ALA A 126 1.66 12.08 4.58
N GLY A 127 1.57 11.03 3.74
CA GLY A 127 0.33 10.30 3.50
C GLY A 127 -0.31 9.74 4.78
N THR A 128 0.52 9.29 5.73
CA THR A 128 0.05 8.82 7.03
C THR A 128 -0.71 9.89 7.82
N ASP A 129 -0.33 11.18 7.69
CA ASP A 129 -1.02 12.29 8.36
C ASP A 129 -2.43 12.52 7.77
N ALA A 130 -2.56 12.34 6.46
CA ALA A 130 -3.86 12.39 5.80
C ALA A 130 -4.74 11.19 6.17
N VAL A 131 -4.17 9.99 6.31
CA VAL A 131 -4.90 8.83 6.83
C VAL A 131 -5.41 9.10 8.24
N GLU A 132 -4.59 9.59 9.16
CA GLU A 132 -5.02 9.96 10.52
C GLU A 132 -6.18 10.98 10.50
N ALA A 133 -6.11 11.98 9.62
CA ALA A 133 -7.18 12.95 9.45
C ALA A 133 -8.47 12.29 8.95
N ALA A 134 -8.39 11.40 7.96
CA ALA A 134 -9.53 10.67 7.43
C ALA A 134 -10.19 9.78 8.49
N LEU A 135 -9.39 9.04 9.27
CA LEU A 135 -9.89 8.19 10.36
C LEU A 135 -10.58 9.02 11.46
N LYS A 136 -9.98 10.16 11.82
CA LYS A 136 -10.60 11.10 12.77
C LYS A 136 -11.90 11.68 12.23
N LEU A 137 -11.92 12.07 10.95
CA LEU A 137 -13.10 12.64 10.29
C LEU A 137 -14.29 11.67 10.38
N VAL A 138 -14.12 10.44 9.92
CA VAL A 138 -15.22 9.47 9.88
C VAL A 138 -15.69 9.08 11.29
N ARG A 139 -14.77 8.98 12.26
CA ARG A 139 -15.15 8.75 13.67
C ARG A 139 -15.99 9.91 14.22
N THR A 140 -15.58 11.14 13.95
CA THR A 140 -16.32 12.33 14.38
C THR A 140 -17.70 12.42 13.71
N ALA A 141 -17.76 12.20 12.41
CA ALA A 141 -18.99 12.33 11.63
C ALA A 141 -20.02 11.23 11.96
N THR A 142 -19.59 10.04 12.29
CA THR A 142 -20.49 8.91 12.58
C THR A 142 -20.76 8.69 14.05
N GLY A 143 -19.95 9.26 14.94
CA GLY A 143 -19.97 8.95 16.39
C GLY A 143 -19.58 7.51 16.72
N ARG A 144 -18.91 6.81 15.80
CA ARG A 144 -18.46 5.41 15.92
C ARG A 144 -16.94 5.35 16.04
N ASP A 145 -16.41 4.27 16.64
CA ASP A 145 -14.96 4.12 16.87
C ASP A 145 -14.28 3.10 15.93
N GLY A 146 -14.97 1.98 15.64
CA GLY A 146 -14.42 0.87 14.88
C GLY A 146 -14.17 1.21 13.41
N LEU A 147 -13.23 0.51 12.79
CA LEU A 147 -12.92 0.64 11.36
C LEU A 147 -12.93 -0.73 10.69
N LEU A 148 -13.17 -0.72 9.39
CA LEU A 148 -12.91 -1.85 8.51
C LEU A 148 -11.67 -1.55 7.67
N ALA A 149 -10.74 -2.49 7.61
CA ALA A 149 -9.57 -2.44 6.75
C ALA A 149 -9.30 -3.83 6.16
N PHE A 150 -8.35 -3.92 5.24
CA PHE A 150 -8.10 -5.17 4.51
C PHE A 150 -6.75 -5.78 4.87
N THR A 151 -6.66 -7.11 4.78
CA THR A 151 -5.40 -7.81 4.96
C THR A 151 -4.40 -7.42 3.87
N GLY A 152 -3.15 -7.14 4.27
CA GLY A 152 -2.07 -6.72 3.35
C GLY A 152 -2.05 -5.23 3.02
N ALA A 153 -2.96 -4.43 3.59
CA ALA A 153 -2.98 -2.99 3.40
C ALA A 153 -1.76 -2.28 4.02
N TYR A 154 -1.40 -1.13 3.44
CA TYR A 154 -0.43 -0.20 3.99
C TYR A 154 -0.94 1.23 3.92
N HIS A 155 -1.23 1.82 5.05
CA HIS A 155 -1.78 3.18 5.17
C HIS A 155 -0.84 4.15 5.89
N GLY A 156 0.32 3.69 6.35
CA GLY A 156 1.34 4.49 7.02
C GLY A 156 1.79 3.95 8.36
N MET A 157 2.63 4.72 9.05
CA MET A 157 3.35 4.29 10.26
C MET A 157 2.97 5.06 11.53
N THR A 158 2.05 6.03 11.47
CA THR A 158 1.45 6.67 12.65
C THR A 158 0.46 5.72 13.33
N ALA A 159 0.03 6.01 14.55
CA ALA A 159 -0.71 5.05 15.37
C ALA A 159 -1.97 4.49 14.68
N GLY A 160 -2.88 5.36 14.23
CA GLY A 160 -4.12 4.91 13.58
C GLY A 160 -3.89 4.33 12.18
N ALA A 161 -2.96 4.90 11.40
CA ALA A 161 -2.57 4.36 10.10
C ALA A 161 -1.92 2.97 10.23
N LEU A 162 -1.10 2.77 11.27
CA LEU A 162 -0.49 1.47 11.58
C LEU A 162 -1.54 0.45 12.04
N GLU A 163 -2.53 0.88 12.83
CA GLU A 163 -3.71 0.05 13.16
C GLU A 163 -4.41 -0.42 11.88
N ALA A 164 -4.72 0.50 10.96
CA ALA A 164 -5.36 0.18 9.69
C ALA A 164 -4.48 -0.72 8.78
N SER A 165 -3.16 -0.58 8.84
CA SER A 165 -2.19 -1.41 8.09
C SER A 165 -1.97 -2.81 8.69
N GLY A 166 -2.37 -3.08 9.94
CA GLY A 166 -2.19 -4.38 10.60
C GLY A 166 -0.91 -4.53 11.43
N GLY A 167 -0.19 -3.45 11.67
CA GLY A 167 1.04 -3.46 12.46
C GLY A 167 0.87 -3.25 13.97
N ALA A 168 -0.32 -2.87 14.43
CA ALA A 168 -0.61 -2.65 15.85
C ALA A 168 -1.23 -3.89 16.51
N ARG A 169 -0.99 -4.06 17.81
CA ARG A 169 -1.52 -5.18 18.60
C ARG A 169 -2.87 -4.86 19.25
N ASP A 170 -3.13 -3.60 19.56
CA ASP A 170 -4.38 -3.13 20.17
C ASP A 170 -5.26 -2.53 19.06
N VAL A 171 -6.35 -3.23 18.71
CA VAL A 171 -6.97 -3.02 17.40
C VAL A 171 -8.47 -2.79 17.50
N ARG A 172 -8.90 -1.57 17.20
CA ARG A 172 -10.30 -1.24 16.90
C ARG A 172 -10.62 -1.39 15.40
N VAL A 173 -9.90 -2.28 14.71
CA VAL A 173 -10.00 -2.47 13.25
C VAL A 173 -10.35 -3.92 12.95
N ALA A 174 -11.54 -4.16 12.41
CA ALA A 174 -11.89 -5.46 11.85
C ALA A 174 -11.23 -5.61 10.47
N ARG A 175 -10.55 -6.76 10.27
CA ARG A 175 -9.83 -7.04 9.04
C ARG A 175 -10.59 -7.99 8.15
N LEU A 176 -10.76 -7.54 6.92
CA LEU A 176 -11.43 -8.28 5.88
C LEU A 176 -10.41 -8.84 4.87
N PRO A 177 -10.70 -9.95 4.21
CA PRO A 177 -9.85 -10.47 3.16
C PRO A 177 -9.85 -9.50 1.96
N TYR A 178 -8.64 -9.12 1.49
CA TYR A 178 -8.51 -8.39 0.23
C TYR A 178 -8.51 -9.39 -0.94
N PRO A 179 -9.20 -9.09 -2.05
CA PRO A 179 -9.26 -10.01 -3.19
C PRO A 179 -7.88 -10.15 -3.85
N GLN A 180 -7.51 -11.38 -4.09
CA GLN A 180 -6.28 -11.75 -4.82
C GLN A 180 -6.59 -13.02 -5.60
N ASP A 181 -5.99 -13.16 -6.78
CA ASP A 181 -6.19 -14.34 -7.61
C ASP A 181 -5.22 -15.45 -7.22
N TYR A 182 -3.93 -15.21 -7.33
CA TYR A 182 -2.89 -16.22 -7.09
C TYR A 182 -2.87 -16.72 -5.64
N ARG A 183 -2.97 -15.82 -4.65
CA ARG A 183 -3.01 -16.18 -3.21
C ARG A 183 -4.39 -15.90 -2.60
N CYS A 184 -5.42 -16.34 -3.31
CA CYS A 184 -6.79 -16.16 -2.84
C CYS A 184 -6.98 -16.76 -1.44
N PRO A 185 -7.48 -15.97 -0.46
CA PRO A 185 -7.70 -16.48 0.89
C PRO A 185 -8.77 -17.58 0.96
N PHE A 186 -9.58 -17.74 -0.09
CA PHE A 186 -10.60 -18.78 -0.21
C PHE A 186 -10.16 -19.96 -1.11
N GLY A 187 -8.94 -19.92 -1.65
CA GLY A 187 -8.39 -20.98 -2.50
C GLY A 187 -8.95 -21.11 -3.91
N VAL A 188 -9.80 -20.17 -4.33
CA VAL A 188 -10.51 -20.28 -5.63
C VAL A 188 -10.15 -19.17 -6.64
N GLY A 189 -9.57 -18.06 -6.21
CA GLY A 189 -9.17 -16.95 -7.08
C GLY A 189 -10.28 -16.31 -7.90
N GLY A 190 -9.91 -15.39 -8.79
CA GLY A 190 -10.78 -14.77 -9.79
C GLY A 190 -12.08 -14.15 -9.26
N PRO A 191 -13.11 -14.04 -10.12
CA PRO A 191 -14.39 -13.45 -9.74
C PRO A 191 -15.07 -14.18 -8.57
N ARG A 192 -14.87 -15.51 -8.46
CA ARG A 192 -15.44 -16.31 -7.39
C ARG A 192 -14.83 -15.98 -6.03
N GLY A 193 -13.50 -15.81 -5.97
CA GLY A 193 -12.82 -15.40 -4.75
C GLY A 193 -13.23 -14.00 -4.31
N ALA A 194 -13.37 -13.08 -5.25
CA ALA A 194 -13.84 -11.72 -4.99
C ALA A 194 -15.28 -11.70 -4.44
N GLU A 195 -16.18 -12.50 -5.03
CA GLU A 195 -17.56 -12.65 -4.55
C GLU A 195 -17.63 -13.22 -3.13
N LEU A 196 -16.84 -14.25 -2.83
CA LEU A 196 -16.77 -14.81 -1.47
C LEU A 196 -16.29 -13.79 -0.45
N GLY A 197 -15.30 -12.96 -0.81
CA GLY A 197 -14.82 -11.85 0.02
C GLY A 197 -15.91 -10.80 0.29
N ALA A 198 -16.69 -10.47 -0.73
CA ALA A 198 -17.80 -9.53 -0.58
C ALA A 198 -18.90 -10.08 0.32
N ARG A 199 -19.31 -11.32 0.11
CA ARG A 199 -20.31 -12.02 0.96
C ARG A 199 -19.85 -12.16 2.39
N TRP A 200 -18.55 -12.44 2.61
CA TRP A 200 -17.97 -12.47 3.94
C TRP A 200 -18.12 -11.12 4.64
N THR A 201 -17.82 -10.03 3.91
CA THR A 201 -17.96 -8.67 4.44
C THR A 201 -19.40 -8.37 4.84
N GLU A 202 -20.40 -8.73 4.03
CA GLU A 202 -21.82 -8.57 4.34
C GLU A 202 -22.19 -9.36 5.60
N ASN A 203 -21.83 -10.64 5.65
CA ASN A 203 -22.14 -11.49 6.79
C ASN A 203 -21.57 -10.96 8.11
N VAL A 204 -20.32 -10.48 8.09
CA VAL A 204 -19.68 -9.88 9.28
C VAL A 204 -20.41 -8.62 9.74
N LEU A 205 -20.95 -7.83 8.81
CA LEU A 205 -21.66 -6.59 9.14
C LEU A 205 -23.12 -6.81 9.56
N ASP A 206 -23.75 -7.89 9.10
CA ASP A 206 -25.16 -8.19 9.36
C ASP A 206 -25.36 -9.13 10.55
N ASP A 207 -24.34 -9.90 10.96
CA ASP A 207 -24.40 -10.77 12.12
C ASP A 207 -24.17 -9.97 13.42
N PRO A 208 -25.19 -9.82 14.29
CA PRO A 208 -25.05 -9.11 15.56
C PRO A 208 -24.09 -9.79 16.55
N LYS A 209 -23.64 -11.01 16.24
CA LYS A 209 -22.67 -11.78 17.03
C LYS A 209 -21.30 -11.89 16.37
N SER A 210 -21.06 -11.19 15.26
CA SER A 210 -19.76 -11.16 14.60
C SER A 210 -18.62 -10.56 15.46
N GLY A 211 -18.98 -9.83 16.51
CA GLY A 211 -18.01 -9.07 17.32
C GLY A 211 -17.54 -7.77 16.67
N VAL A 212 -18.08 -7.41 15.51
CA VAL A 212 -17.77 -6.17 14.81
C VAL A 212 -18.92 -5.17 15.01
N PRO A 213 -18.74 -4.15 15.88
CA PRO A 213 -19.74 -3.11 16.03
C PRO A 213 -19.85 -2.27 14.75
N ALA A 214 -20.93 -1.49 14.60
CA ALA A 214 -21.12 -0.61 13.47
C ALA A 214 -19.87 0.28 13.26
N PRO A 215 -19.13 0.13 12.14
CA PRO A 215 -17.86 0.80 11.96
C PRO A 215 -18.04 2.26 11.58
N ALA A 216 -17.07 3.10 11.94
CA ALA A 216 -16.98 4.51 11.58
C ALA A 216 -16.66 4.72 10.10
N GLY A 217 -15.93 3.80 9.51
CA GLY A 217 -15.54 3.85 8.10
C GLY A 217 -14.90 2.55 7.63
N MET A 218 -14.81 2.41 6.31
CA MET A 218 -14.04 1.38 5.62
C MET A 218 -12.92 2.03 4.83
N ILE A 219 -11.66 1.65 5.07
CA ILE A 219 -10.51 2.16 4.30
C ILE A 219 -10.00 1.08 3.35
N VAL A 220 -9.76 1.47 2.10
CA VAL A 220 -9.30 0.57 1.03
C VAL A 220 -8.33 1.26 0.08
N GLU A 221 -7.26 0.57 -0.30
CA GLU A 221 -6.45 0.91 -1.46
C GLU A 221 -7.10 0.29 -2.71
N PRO A 222 -7.45 1.04 -3.77
CA PRO A 222 -7.98 0.46 -5.02
C PRO A 222 -7.00 -0.51 -5.70
N VAL A 223 -5.69 -0.28 -5.50
CA VAL A 223 -4.61 -1.23 -5.77
C VAL A 223 -3.70 -1.23 -4.55
N GLN A 224 -3.60 -2.36 -3.84
CA GLN A 224 -2.65 -2.46 -2.73
C GLN A 224 -1.22 -2.34 -3.26
N GLY A 225 -0.50 -1.30 -2.84
CA GLY A 225 0.86 -1.04 -3.28
C GLY A 225 1.88 -1.91 -2.57
N GLU A 226 2.10 -1.64 -1.28
CA GLU A 226 3.05 -2.37 -0.43
C GLU A 226 2.63 -3.83 -0.25
N GLY A 227 1.34 -4.12 -0.29
CA GLY A 227 0.78 -5.48 -0.28
C GLY A 227 1.20 -6.36 -1.46
N GLY A 228 1.83 -5.77 -2.50
CA GLY A 228 2.42 -6.52 -3.62
C GLY A 228 1.78 -6.23 -4.97
N VAL A 229 1.34 -5.00 -5.20
CA VAL A 229 0.68 -4.55 -6.44
C VAL A 229 -0.54 -5.42 -6.75
N LEU A 230 -1.54 -5.36 -5.88
CA LEU A 230 -2.77 -6.15 -5.98
C LEU A 230 -3.92 -5.25 -6.44
N PRO A 231 -4.32 -5.25 -7.73
CA PRO A 231 -5.50 -4.53 -8.17
C PRO A 231 -6.78 -5.18 -7.63
N ALA A 232 -7.65 -4.40 -6.97
CA ALA A 232 -8.98 -4.88 -6.65
C ALA A 232 -9.79 -5.05 -7.95
N PRO A 233 -10.57 -6.14 -8.11
CA PRO A 233 -11.53 -6.25 -9.19
C PRO A 233 -12.57 -5.12 -9.13
N ASP A 234 -12.87 -4.51 -10.28
CA ASP A 234 -13.79 -3.36 -10.32
C ASP A 234 -15.20 -3.71 -9.81
N THR A 235 -15.67 -4.93 -10.08
CA THR A 235 -16.92 -5.46 -9.56
C THR A 235 -16.93 -5.57 -8.04
N TRP A 236 -15.81 -6.00 -7.45
CA TRP A 236 -15.67 -6.11 -6.01
C TRP A 236 -15.67 -4.73 -5.35
N LEU A 237 -14.95 -3.76 -5.93
CA LEU A 237 -14.89 -2.41 -5.37
C LEU A 237 -16.27 -1.71 -5.43
N ARG A 238 -17.04 -1.92 -6.53
CA ARG A 238 -18.45 -1.51 -6.59
C ARG A 238 -19.27 -2.14 -5.47
N ARG A 239 -19.09 -3.45 -5.24
CA ARG A 239 -19.80 -4.15 -4.17
C ARG A 239 -19.46 -3.61 -2.79
N MET A 240 -18.18 -3.26 -2.52
CA MET A 240 -17.79 -2.59 -1.26
C MET A 240 -18.46 -1.22 -1.12
N ARG A 241 -18.58 -0.46 -2.22
CA ARG A 241 -19.33 0.81 -2.22
C ARG A 241 -20.80 0.60 -1.87
N ASP A 242 -21.46 -0.39 -2.48
CA ASP A 242 -22.87 -0.69 -2.22
C ASP A 242 -23.11 -1.13 -0.78
N ILE A 243 -22.27 -2.04 -0.27
CA ILE A 243 -22.32 -2.55 1.11
C ILE A 243 -22.19 -1.41 2.13
N THR A 244 -21.23 -0.52 1.90
CA THR A 244 -20.95 0.61 2.81
C THR A 244 -22.05 1.66 2.73
N ALA A 245 -22.52 1.99 1.54
CA ALA A 245 -23.60 2.96 1.34
C ALA A 245 -24.91 2.51 2.01
N ALA A 246 -25.29 1.23 1.82
CA ALA A 246 -26.51 0.68 2.40
C ALA A 246 -26.52 0.71 3.95
N ARG A 247 -25.35 0.82 4.60
CA ARG A 247 -25.19 0.81 6.06
C ARG A 247 -24.71 2.13 6.64
N GLY A 248 -24.67 3.20 5.83
CA GLY A 248 -24.17 4.51 6.25
C GLY A 248 -22.75 4.45 6.80
N ILE A 249 -21.89 3.67 6.16
CA ILE A 249 -20.46 3.55 6.47
C ILE A 249 -19.68 4.36 5.44
N PRO A 250 -18.97 5.43 5.81
CA PRO A 250 -18.11 6.16 4.89
C PRO A 250 -17.03 5.25 4.27
N LEU A 251 -16.91 5.27 2.94
CA LEU A 251 -15.85 4.60 2.20
C LEU A 251 -14.68 5.55 2.00
N ILE A 252 -13.52 5.20 2.54
CA ILE A 252 -12.26 5.94 2.43
C ILE A 252 -11.42 5.26 1.36
N ALA A 253 -11.18 5.94 0.23
CA ALA A 253 -10.24 5.49 -0.79
C ALA A 253 -8.84 6.04 -0.47
N ASP A 254 -7.89 5.15 -0.22
CA ASP A 254 -6.48 5.51 -0.08
C ASP A 254 -5.84 5.55 -1.48
N GLU A 255 -5.75 6.75 -2.02
CA GLU A 255 -5.16 7.04 -3.34
C GLU A 255 -3.75 7.63 -3.23
N VAL A 256 -3.09 7.45 -2.09
CA VAL A 256 -1.74 7.99 -1.82
C VAL A 256 -0.72 7.49 -2.86
N GLN A 257 -0.80 6.22 -3.25
CA GLN A 257 0.11 5.65 -4.26
C GLN A 257 -0.56 5.43 -5.62
N THR A 258 -1.86 5.24 -5.66
CA THR A 258 -2.63 4.86 -6.85
C THR A 258 -3.08 6.05 -7.69
N GLY A 259 -3.21 7.23 -7.07
CA GLY A 259 -3.69 8.44 -7.71
C GLY A 259 -2.72 9.09 -8.71
N VAL A 260 -3.18 10.18 -9.29
CA VAL A 260 -2.44 11.04 -10.23
C VAL A 260 -1.95 10.26 -11.47
N GLY A 261 -2.84 9.47 -12.07
CA GLY A 261 -2.58 8.78 -13.34
C GLY A 261 -1.83 7.45 -13.24
N ARG A 262 -1.33 7.07 -12.05
CA ARG A 262 -0.47 5.90 -11.85
C ARG A 262 -1.04 4.60 -12.41
N THR A 263 -2.33 4.37 -12.19
CA THR A 263 -3.00 3.11 -12.57
C THR A 263 -3.65 3.14 -13.96
N GLY A 264 -3.53 4.25 -14.70
CA GLY A 264 -4.16 4.39 -16.01
C GLY A 264 -5.52 5.12 -16.00
N ALA A 265 -5.96 5.57 -14.83
CA ALA A 265 -7.00 6.56 -14.60
C ALA A 265 -6.42 7.65 -13.70
N PHE A 266 -7.02 8.84 -13.64
CA PHE A 266 -6.47 9.92 -12.80
C PHE A 266 -6.52 9.51 -11.32
N TRP A 267 -7.68 9.03 -10.86
CA TRP A 267 -7.87 8.35 -9.58
C TRP A 267 -8.24 6.89 -9.83
N ALA A 268 -7.63 5.97 -9.09
CA ALA A 268 -7.83 4.54 -9.34
C ALA A 268 -9.28 4.08 -9.11
N VAL A 269 -10.04 4.76 -8.26
CA VAL A 269 -11.48 4.50 -8.07
C VAL A 269 -12.30 4.68 -9.35
N GLU A 270 -11.84 5.47 -10.31
CA GLU A 270 -12.53 5.72 -11.59
C GLU A 270 -12.63 4.46 -12.44
N HIS A 271 -11.71 3.50 -12.33
CA HIS A 271 -11.80 2.22 -13.03
C HIS A 271 -13.09 1.45 -12.68
N SER A 272 -13.50 1.53 -11.44
CA SER A 272 -14.74 0.89 -10.98
C SER A 272 -15.97 1.79 -11.13
N GLY A 273 -15.79 3.07 -11.46
CA GLY A 273 -16.87 4.05 -11.56
C GLY A 273 -17.50 4.41 -10.22
N ILE A 274 -16.82 4.17 -9.09
CA ILE A 274 -17.32 4.57 -7.77
C ILE A 274 -16.88 5.97 -7.39
N VAL A 275 -17.69 6.62 -6.56
CA VAL A 275 -17.35 7.85 -5.87
C VAL A 275 -17.18 7.52 -4.38
N PRO A 276 -15.99 7.71 -3.80
CA PRO A 276 -15.76 7.48 -2.38
C PRO A 276 -16.39 8.63 -1.56
N ASP A 277 -16.57 8.40 -0.26
CA ASP A 277 -16.99 9.45 0.67
C ASP A 277 -15.80 10.30 1.13
N VAL A 278 -14.63 9.68 1.18
CA VAL A 278 -13.34 10.28 1.55
C VAL A 278 -12.26 9.76 0.61
N LEU A 279 -11.43 10.66 0.09
CA LEU A 279 -10.26 10.35 -0.73
C LEU A 279 -9.01 10.90 -0.04
N VAL A 280 -8.05 10.02 0.22
CA VAL A 280 -6.75 10.38 0.82
C VAL A 280 -5.72 10.49 -0.29
N ALA A 281 -5.05 11.63 -0.39
CA ALA A 281 -4.03 11.88 -1.41
C ALA A 281 -2.75 12.47 -0.82
N SER A 282 -1.60 12.02 -1.34
CA SER A 282 -0.27 12.50 -0.97
C SER A 282 0.71 12.17 -2.12
N LYS A 283 1.99 12.02 -1.82
CA LYS A 283 3.02 11.63 -2.80
C LYS A 283 3.00 12.52 -4.05
N ALA A 284 2.47 12.02 -5.16
CA ALA A 284 2.47 12.69 -6.46
C ALA A 284 1.79 14.07 -6.46
N ILE A 285 0.77 14.29 -5.59
CA ILE A 285 0.08 15.59 -5.52
C ILE A 285 0.97 16.74 -5.06
N GLY A 286 2.11 16.46 -4.44
CA GLY A 286 3.08 17.46 -4.00
C GLY A 286 4.13 17.80 -5.06
N GLY A 287 4.08 17.19 -6.26
CA GLY A 287 5.03 17.49 -7.33
C GLY A 287 6.48 17.26 -6.91
N SER A 288 6.78 16.13 -6.26
CA SER A 288 8.08 15.75 -5.67
C SER A 288 8.37 16.35 -4.29
N LEU A 289 7.50 17.21 -3.75
CA LEU A 289 7.63 17.79 -2.42
C LEU A 289 6.57 17.21 -1.47
N PRO A 290 6.82 17.21 -0.15
CA PRO A 290 5.88 16.69 0.84
C PRO A 290 4.57 17.49 0.88
N LEU A 291 3.45 16.83 0.56
CA LEU A 291 2.09 17.37 0.63
C LEU A 291 1.10 16.23 0.85
N ALA A 292 0.12 16.43 1.71
CA ALA A 292 -0.97 15.49 1.92
C ALA A 292 -2.29 16.21 2.18
N VAL A 293 -3.37 15.68 1.61
CA VAL A 293 -4.72 16.21 1.77
C VAL A 293 -5.73 15.07 1.94
N VAL A 294 -6.84 15.39 2.59
CA VAL A 294 -8.05 14.58 2.58
C VAL A 294 -9.13 15.38 1.86
N VAL A 295 -9.72 14.77 0.84
CA VAL A 295 -10.91 15.29 0.15
C VAL A 295 -12.10 14.47 0.60
N TYR A 296 -13.20 15.10 0.99
CA TYR A 296 -14.37 14.41 1.54
C TYR A 296 -15.67 15.15 1.23
N ARG A 297 -16.78 14.41 1.29
CA ARG A 297 -18.11 14.99 1.09
C ARG A 297 -18.42 16.04 2.16
N ASP A 298 -19.07 17.11 1.75
CA ASP A 298 -19.43 18.26 2.59
C ASP A 298 -20.30 17.91 3.83
N ASP A 299 -21.13 16.88 3.74
CA ASP A 299 -21.95 16.40 4.84
C ASP A 299 -21.15 15.70 5.97
N LEU A 300 -19.91 15.34 5.71
CA LEU A 300 -18.98 14.83 6.72
C LEU A 300 -18.23 15.95 7.47
N ASP A 301 -18.37 17.22 7.05
CA ASP A 301 -17.65 18.37 7.62
C ASP A 301 -18.29 18.86 8.92
N VAL A 302 -18.31 17.98 9.92
CA VAL A 302 -18.97 18.22 11.23
C VAL A 302 -17.99 18.47 12.37
N TRP A 303 -16.69 18.43 12.12
CA TRP A 303 -15.72 18.69 13.16
C TRP A 303 -15.59 20.20 13.48
N PRO A 304 -15.33 20.56 14.77
CA PRO A 304 -15.21 21.95 15.14
C PRO A 304 -13.91 22.57 14.62
N PRO A 305 -13.81 23.90 14.51
CA PRO A 305 -12.56 24.58 14.18
C PRO A 305 -11.41 24.13 15.07
N GLY A 306 -10.26 23.83 14.47
CA GLY A 306 -9.08 23.34 15.17
C GLY A 306 -9.09 21.83 15.50
N ALA A 307 -10.15 21.08 15.19
CA ALA A 307 -10.22 19.65 15.45
C ALA A 307 -9.05 18.85 14.87
N HIS A 308 -8.50 19.33 13.74
CA HIS A 308 -7.28 18.76 13.15
C HIS A 308 -6.29 19.88 12.81
N ALA A 309 -5.73 20.54 13.82
CA ALA A 309 -4.77 21.63 13.69
C ALA A 309 -3.34 21.10 13.43
N GLY A 310 -2.50 21.87 12.76
CA GLY A 310 -1.10 21.56 12.49
C GLY A 310 -0.35 22.72 11.86
N THR A 311 0.96 22.85 12.18
CA THR A 311 1.78 23.97 11.74
C THR A 311 2.11 23.92 10.24
N PHE A 312 2.45 22.73 9.72
CA PHE A 312 2.86 22.57 8.33
C PHE A 312 1.70 22.02 7.47
N ARG A 313 0.78 22.90 7.09
CA ARG A 313 -0.39 22.57 6.29
C ARG A 313 -0.40 23.36 5.01
N GLY A 314 -0.15 22.69 3.90
CA GLY A 314 -0.13 23.35 2.61
C GLY A 314 1.14 24.17 2.39
N ASN A 315 2.29 23.51 2.34
CA ASN A 315 3.55 24.13 1.96
C ASN A 315 3.43 24.81 0.59
N GLN A 316 3.77 26.10 0.49
CA GLN A 316 3.58 26.91 -0.71
C GLN A 316 4.32 26.32 -1.93
N LEU A 317 5.57 25.87 -1.76
CA LEU A 317 6.35 25.28 -2.84
C LEU A 317 5.74 23.94 -3.30
N ALA A 318 5.28 23.13 -2.33
CA ALA A 318 4.64 21.85 -2.64
C ALA A 318 3.28 22.04 -3.33
N MET A 319 2.50 23.03 -2.94
CA MET A 319 1.23 23.34 -3.61
C MET A 319 1.44 23.87 -5.04
N ALA A 320 2.42 24.74 -5.26
CA ALA A 320 2.75 25.21 -6.61
C ALA A 320 3.26 24.06 -7.50
N ALA A 321 4.19 23.26 -6.99
CA ALA A 321 4.71 22.08 -7.67
C ALA A 321 3.59 21.05 -7.94
N GLY A 322 2.69 20.87 -7.00
CA GLY A 322 1.53 20.00 -7.10
C GLY A 322 0.54 20.45 -8.15
N ALA A 323 0.13 21.72 -8.13
CA ALA A 323 -0.76 22.28 -9.16
C ALA A 323 -0.19 22.08 -10.56
N ALA A 324 1.11 22.41 -10.76
CA ALA A 324 1.79 22.20 -12.03
C ALA A 324 1.86 20.71 -12.45
N THR A 325 2.03 19.80 -11.47
CA THR A 325 2.04 18.36 -11.74
C THR A 325 0.67 17.84 -12.14
N LEU A 326 -0.40 18.19 -11.39
CA LEU A 326 -1.76 17.76 -11.66
C LEU A 326 -2.23 18.26 -13.06
N ALA A 327 -2.00 19.55 -13.34
CA ALA A 327 -2.30 20.15 -14.64
C ALA A 327 -1.55 19.43 -15.76
N TYR A 328 -0.24 19.20 -15.61
CA TYR A 328 0.57 18.54 -16.62
C TYR A 328 0.11 17.10 -16.90
N VAL A 329 -0.21 16.32 -15.86
CA VAL A 329 -0.73 14.95 -16.01
C VAL A 329 -2.04 14.94 -16.78
N ARG A 330 -2.95 15.86 -16.46
CA ARG A 330 -4.26 16.00 -17.11
C ARG A 330 -4.13 16.47 -18.57
N GLU A 331 -3.39 17.54 -18.83
CA GLU A 331 -3.27 18.17 -20.14
C GLU A 331 -2.49 17.33 -21.16
N HIS A 332 -1.54 16.51 -20.67
CA HIS A 332 -0.76 15.62 -21.52
C HIS A 332 -1.27 14.17 -21.53
N HIS A 333 -2.47 13.92 -20.99
CA HIS A 333 -3.12 12.61 -20.99
C HIS A 333 -2.21 11.49 -20.48
N LEU A 334 -1.45 11.77 -19.39
CA LEU A 334 -0.48 10.80 -18.89
C LEU A 334 -1.12 9.58 -18.23
N ALA A 335 -2.37 9.68 -17.78
CA ALA A 335 -3.12 8.53 -17.28
C ALA A 335 -3.40 7.54 -18.41
N GLU A 336 -3.90 7.99 -19.54
CA GLU A 336 -4.18 7.17 -20.73
C GLU A 336 -2.89 6.57 -21.31
N ARG A 337 -1.80 7.34 -21.27
CA ARG A 337 -0.47 6.83 -21.62
C ARG A 337 -0.05 5.71 -20.65
N ALA A 338 -0.23 5.89 -19.35
CA ALA A 338 0.08 4.88 -18.34
C ALA A 338 -0.75 3.61 -18.55
N ALA A 339 -2.04 3.72 -18.92
CA ALA A 339 -2.87 2.58 -19.26
C ALA A 339 -2.31 1.81 -20.46
N THR A 340 -2.01 2.52 -21.56
CA THR A 340 -1.57 1.90 -22.82
C THR A 340 -0.17 1.29 -22.70
N LEU A 341 0.80 2.04 -22.19
CA LEU A 341 2.18 1.58 -22.02
C LEU A 341 2.26 0.48 -20.95
N GLY A 342 1.51 0.66 -19.84
CA GLY A 342 1.43 -0.31 -18.76
C GLY A 342 0.88 -1.66 -19.22
N ALA A 343 -0.16 -1.67 -20.06
CA ALA A 343 -0.69 -2.89 -20.65
C ALA A 343 0.36 -3.62 -21.51
N ARG A 344 1.15 -2.89 -22.31
CA ARG A 344 2.24 -3.49 -23.11
C ARG A 344 3.34 -4.05 -22.22
N MET A 345 3.77 -3.31 -21.21
CA MET A 345 4.77 -3.79 -20.24
C MET A 345 4.28 -5.01 -19.47
N LEU A 346 3.01 -5.01 -19.04
CA LEU A 346 2.40 -6.14 -18.33
C LEU A 346 2.36 -7.40 -19.21
N ALA A 347 2.01 -7.27 -20.49
CA ALA A 347 2.02 -8.37 -21.43
C ALA A 347 3.44 -8.94 -21.63
N ALA A 348 4.44 -8.07 -21.80
CA ALA A 348 5.84 -8.49 -21.91
C ALA A 348 6.35 -9.19 -20.63
N LEU A 349 6.01 -8.67 -19.45
CA LEU A 349 6.35 -9.30 -18.17
C LEU A 349 5.67 -10.65 -17.98
N ARG A 350 4.43 -10.82 -18.43
CA ARG A 350 3.73 -12.11 -18.41
C ARG A 350 4.39 -13.12 -19.34
N SER A 351 4.79 -12.69 -20.54
CA SER A 351 5.55 -13.54 -21.47
C SER A 351 6.86 -14.00 -20.83
N LEU A 352 7.61 -13.06 -20.28
CA LEU A 352 8.84 -13.35 -19.53
C LEU A 352 8.56 -14.30 -18.34
N GLY A 353 7.46 -14.08 -17.60
CA GLY A 353 7.06 -14.92 -16.47
C GLY A 353 6.82 -16.38 -16.86
N ASN A 354 6.32 -16.64 -18.07
CA ASN A 354 6.11 -17.99 -18.57
C ASN A 354 7.42 -18.76 -18.87
N GLU A 355 8.53 -18.06 -19.00
CA GLU A 355 9.86 -18.65 -19.26
C GLU A 355 10.55 -19.14 -17.97
N TYR A 356 10.11 -18.63 -16.79
CA TYR A 356 10.77 -18.89 -15.52
C TYR A 356 9.79 -19.48 -14.50
N SER A 357 10.02 -20.72 -14.10
CA SER A 357 9.22 -21.42 -13.08
C SER A 357 9.22 -20.74 -11.70
N CYS A 358 10.17 -19.88 -11.43
CA CYS A 358 10.25 -19.08 -10.21
C CYS A 358 9.35 -17.83 -10.24
N VAL A 359 8.65 -17.54 -11.32
CA VAL A 359 7.67 -16.47 -11.41
C VAL A 359 6.28 -17.06 -11.16
N GLY A 360 5.68 -16.70 -10.01
CA GLY A 360 4.35 -17.20 -9.62
C GLY A 360 3.22 -16.41 -10.26
N GLU A 361 3.31 -15.08 -10.23
CA GLU A 361 2.29 -14.21 -10.82
C GLU A 361 2.90 -12.89 -11.31
N VAL A 362 2.40 -12.40 -12.43
CA VAL A 362 2.66 -11.06 -12.96
C VAL A 362 1.34 -10.30 -13.02
N ARG A 363 1.26 -9.18 -12.29
CA ARG A 363 0.04 -8.40 -12.11
C ARG A 363 0.31 -6.90 -12.06
N GLY A 364 -0.74 -6.12 -12.15
CA GLY A 364 -0.66 -4.66 -12.05
C GLY A 364 -1.73 -3.95 -12.85
N ARG A 365 -1.71 -2.61 -12.79
CA ARG A 365 -2.62 -1.74 -13.53
C ARG A 365 -1.88 -0.43 -13.87
N GLY A 366 -1.95 -0.01 -15.12
CA GLY A 366 -1.17 1.14 -15.60
C GLY A 366 0.34 0.92 -15.41
N LEU A 367 1.04 1.93 -14.93
CA LEU A 367 2.47 1.87 -14.62
C LEU A 367 2.74 1.53 -13.13
N MET A 368 1.93 0.65 -12.58
CA MET A 368 2.09 0.03 -11.28
C MET A 368 2.09 -1.48 -11.48
N LEU A 369 3.28 -2.09 -11.57
CA LEU A 369 3.48 -3.47 -11.99
C LEU A 369 4.24 -4.27 -10.94
N GLY A 370 3.91 -5.55 -10.80
CA GLY A 370 4.52 -6.48 -9.85
C GLY A 370 4.80 -7.84 -10.46
N VAL A 371 5.97 -8.38 -10.16
CA VAL A 371 6.40 -9.73 -10.51
C VAL A 371 6.65 -10.48 -9.22
N GLU A 372 5.80 -11.44 -8.90
CA GLU A 372 5.92 -12.24 -7.69
C GLU A 372 6.84 -13.45 -7.92
N LEU A 373 7.86 -13.57 -7.09
CA LEU A 373 8.81 -14.67 -7.14
C LEU A 373 8.47 -15.74 -6.11
N VAL A 374 8.58 -16.99 -6.54
CA VAL A 374 8.20 -18.19 -5.78
C VAL A 374 9.33 -19.22 -5.83
N ASP A 375 9.32 -20.13 -4.85
CA ASP A 375 10.21 -21.28 -4.85
C ASP A 375 9.61 -22.42 -5.70
N PRO A 376 10.13 -22.72 -6.89
CA PRO A 376 9.61 -23.77 -7.75
C PRO A 376 9.82 -25.20 -7.21
N ALA A 377 10.79 -25.39 -6.29
CA ALA A 377 11.06 -26.68 -5.63
C ALA A 377 10.24 -26.84 -4.34
N GLY A 378 9.62 -25.77 -3.85
CA GLY A 378 8.84 -25.78 -2.64
C GLY A 378 7.48 -26.49 -2.83
N SER A 379 7.08 -27.25 -1.84
CA SER A 379 5.72 -27.79 -1.79
C SER A 379 4.73 -26.71 -1.39
N PRO A 380 3.56 -26.61 -2.02
CA PRO A 380 2.50 -25.71 -1.54
C PRO A 380 2.18 -25.97 -0.05
N PRO A 381 1.94 -24.93 0.75
CA PRO A 381 1.64 -25.09 2.17
C PRO A 381 0.41 -26.00 2.38
N ALA A 382 0.48 -26.90 3.36
CA ALA A 382 -0.63 -27.76 3.73
C ALA A 382 -1.84 -26.92 4.19
N PRO A 383 -3.09 -27.35 3.95
CA PRO A 383 -4.27 -26.66 4.45
C PRO A 383 -4.16 -26.50 5.97
N GLY A 384 -4.30 -25.28 6.50
CA GLY A 384 -4.26 -25.00 7.93
C GLY A 384 -2.86 -24.87 8.56
N GLY A 385 -1.77 -25.00 7.80
CA GLY A 385 -0.43 -24.69 8.26
C GLY A 385 -0.26 -23.17 8.43
N GLY A 386 -0.16 -22.71 9.69
CA GLY A 386 0.10 -21.29 10.00
C GLY A 386 1.40 -20.84 9.36
N VAL A 387 1.41 -19.61 8.82
CA VAL A 387 2.62 -18.96 8.30
C VAL A 387 3.65 -18.88 9.44
N PRO A 388 4.90 -19.34 9.26
CA PRO A 388 5.94 -19.17 10.27
C PRO A 388 6.11 -17.69 10.59
N ASP A 389 6.13 -17.35 11.88
CA ASP A 389 6.38 -15.99 12.36
C ASP A 389 7.79 -15.56 11.90
N PRO A 390 7.92 -14.54 11.04
CA PRO A 390 9.22 -14.08 10.56
C PRO A 390 10.13 -13.58 11.70
N ALA A 391 9.58 -13.24 12.87
CA ALA A 391 10.36 -12.88 14.05
C ALA A 391 11.06 -14.08 14.70
N ARG A 392 10.63 -15.32 14.43
CA ARG A 392 11.27 -16.54 14.96
C ARG A 392 12.43 -17.04 14.09
N SER A 393 12.52 -16.68 12.84
CA SER A 393 13.60 -17.14 11.93
C SER A 393 14.89 -16.33 12.04
N ALA A 394 14.86 -15.14 12.63
CA ALA A 394 16.05 -14.28 12.82
C ALA A 394 16.90 -14.62 14.07
N GLY A 395 16.56 -15.66 14.83
CA GLY A 395 17.12 -15.96 16.16
C GLY A 395 17.95 -17.22 16.30
N ARG A 396 18.65 -17.70 15.25
CA ARG A 396 19.63 -18.80 15.40
C ARG A 396 20.93 -18.56 14.61
N SER A 397 21.69 -17.58 15.05
CA SER A 397 23.14 -17.58 14.87
C SER A 397 23.75 -17.53 16.27
N GLY A 398 24.23 -18.70 16.73
CA GLY A 398 24.85 -18.84 18.03
C GLY A 398 26.17 -18.10 18.11
N GLY A 399 26.26 -17.15 19.04
CA GLY A 399 27.50 -16.63 19.58
C GLY A 399 27.53 -16.91 21.09
N PRO A 400 28.70 -17.13 21.71
CA PRO A 400 28.80 -17.64 23.07
C PRO A 400 28.41 -16.61 24.12
N THR A 401 27.67 -17.04 25.12
CA THR A 401 27.26 -16.29 26.31
C THR A 401 28.46 -16.02 27.22
N PRO A 402 28.66 -14.81 27.74
CA PRO A 402 29.36 -14.58 29.00
C PRO A 402 28.36 -14.62 30.15
N GLY A 403 28.67 -15.40 31.18
CA GLY A 403 27.87 -15.56 32.37
C GLY A 403 27.88 -14.34 33.29
N GLY A 404 26.91 -14.31 34.15
CA GLY A 404 27.02 -13.51 35.38
C GLY A 404 25.77 -12.79 35.80
N GLU A 405 25.29 -13.26 36.95
CA GLU A 405 24.60 -12.53 38.03
C GLU A 405 23.09 -12.35 38.00
N ASP A 406 22.49 -13.22 38.74
CA ASP A 406 21.21 -13.19 39.42
C ASP A 406 20.98 -11.89 40.22
N ARG A 407 19.91 -11.14 39.92
CA ARG A 407 19.32 -10.17 40.84
C ARG A 407 17.80 -10.29 40.80
N THR A 408 17.30 -11.17 41.64
CA THR A 408 15.91 -11.19 42.10
C THR A 408 15.51 -9.84 42.69
N ARG A 409 14.49 -9.22 42.14
CA ARG A 409 13.76 -8.12 42.76
C ARG A 409 12.28 -8.45 42.85
N THR A 410 11.91 -8.89 44.05
CA THR A 410 10.54 -9.11 44.53
C THR A 410 9.80 -7.77 44.65
N VAL A 411 8.57 -7.73 44.14
CA VAL A 411 7.58 -6.67 44.38
C VAL A 411 6.46 -7.25 45.24
N PRO A 412 6.03 -6.59 46.32
CA PRO A 412 5.09 -7.17 47.32
C PRO A 412 3.63 -7.03 46.83
N ALA A 413 2.87 -8.07 47.17
CA ALA A 413 1.43 -8.15 46.99
C ALA A 413 0.66 -7.27 47.99
N ALA A 414 -0.33 -6.54 47.53
CA ALA A 414 -1.30 -5.86 48.38
C ALA A 414 -2.50 -6.79 48.68
N ARG A 415 -2.88 -6.79 49.94
CA ARG A 415 -3.90 -7.65 50.56
C ARG A 415 -5.32 -7.20 50.23
N THR A 416 -6.17 -8.21 50.05
CA THR A 416 -7.63 -8.14 49.97
C THR A 416 -8.27 -8.12 51.36
N GLY A 417 -9.35 -7.37 51.51
CA GLY A 417 -10.25 -7.37 52.64
C GLY A 417 -11.64 -7.93 52.33
N ASP A 418 -12.12 -8.67 53.24
CA ASP A 418 -13.25 -9.55 53.46
C ASP A 418 -14.66 -9.22 52.90
N GLY A 419 -15.42 -10.36 52.68
CA GLY A 419 -16.80 -10.47 52.33
C GLY A 419 -17.82 -10.10 53.47
N PRO A 420 -19.11 -10.54 53.54
CA PRO A 420 -19.53 -11.93 53.41
C PRO A 420 -20.93 -12.23 52.77
N SER A 421 -21.14 -13.55 52.53
CA SER A 421 -22.35 -14.42 52.72
C SER A 421 -23.67 -14.15 51.99
N ASP A 422 -24.10 -15.12 51.25
CA ASP A 422 -25.08 -16.20 51.53
C ASP A 422 -26.50 -15.96 50.98
N THR A 423 -26.99 -16.84 50.16
CA THR A 423 -28.21 -17.66 50.36
C THR A 423 -28.55 -18.51 49.11
N ALA A 424 -29.07 -19.67 49.43
CA ALA A 424 -29.33 -20.89 48.69
C ALA A 424 -30.50 -20.87 47.67
N ARG A 425 -30.29 -21.67 46.58
CA ARG A 425 -31.14 -22.69 45.88
C ARG A 425 -32.69 -22.56 45.88
N PRO A 426 -33.44 -23.19 44.89
CA PRO A 426 -33.25 -24.60 44.47
C PRO A 426 -33.44 -24.92 42.97
N ARG A 427 -33.10 -26.16 42.63
CA ARG A 427 -33.18 -26.87 41.37
C ARG A 427 -34.61 -27.15 40.91
N GLY A 428 -34.87 -27.05 39.61
CA GLY A 428 -36.03 -27.62 38.92
C GLY A 428 -35.61 -28.51 37.76
N THR A 429 -36.06 -29.77 37.81
CA THR A 429 -35.88 -30.83 36.80
C THR A 429 -36.71 -30.59 35.52
N PRO A 430 -36.27 -31.02 34.34
CA PRO A 430 -37.07 -30.94 33.12
C PRO A 430 -37.99 -32.17 32.96
N PRO A 431 -39.13 -32.02 32.27
CA PRO A 431 -40.01 -33.15 31.99
C PRO A 431 -39.63 -33.88 30.70
N SER A 432 -39.97 -35.16 30.75
CA SER A 432 -39.81 -36.24 29.80
C SER A 432 -40.40 -36.03 28.42
N ALA A 433 -39.73 -36.62 27.44
CA ALA A 433 -40.11 -36.70 26.04
C ALA A 433 -41.35 -37.61 25.80
N ALA A 434 -42.26 -37.12 24.95
CA ALA A 434 -43.33 -37.93 24.37
C ALA A 434 -42.96 -38.36 22.96
N THR A 435 -42.96 -39.65 22.73
CA THR A 435 -42.78 -40.33 21.44
C THR A 435 -44.02 -40.20 20.55
N VAL A 436 -43.85 -39.82 19.30
CA VAL A 436 -44.86 -39.91 18.21
C VAL A 436 -44.37 -40.87 17.14
N PRO A 437 -45.24 -41.75 16.57
CA PRO A 437 -44.80 -42.85 15.73
C PRO A 437 -44.48 -42.44 14.31
N GLY A 438 -43.58 -43.20 13.69
CA GLY A 438 -43.02 -42.95 12.39
C GLY A 438 -43.98 -43.09 11.21
N ASP A 439 -43.70 -42.30 10.21
CA ASP A 439 -44.14 -42.50 8.86
C ASP A 439 -42.92 -42.79 7.97
N ARG A 440 -42.99 -43.90 7.21
CA ARG A 440 -41.92 -44.35 6.32
C ARG A 440 -41.97 -43.50 5.04
N ALA A 441 -41.00 -42.62 4.90
CA ALA A 441 -40.73 -41.96 3.60
C ALA A 441 -39.66 -42.76 2.85
N GLU A 442 -39.97 -43.03 1.58
CA GLU A 442 -39.10 -43.68 0.58
C GLU A 442 -37.81 -42.86 0.37
N PRO A 443 -36.71 -43.50 -0.06
CA PRO A 443 -35.45 -42.78 -0.31
C PRO A 443 -35.53 -42.00 -1.61
N HIS A 444 -35.67 -40.67 -1.52
CA HIS A 444 -35.41 -39.78 -2.64
C HIS A 444 -33.93 -39.89 -3.05
N GLN A 445 -33.72 -40.38 -4.26
CA GLN A 445 -32.43 -40.30 -4.95
C GLN A 445 -31.99 -38.84 -4.98
N ARG A 446 -30.88 -38.51 -4.33
CA ARG A 446 -30.21 -37.24 -4.49
C ARG A 446 -29.68 -37.16 -5.93
N PRO A 447 -29.85 -36.01 -6.63
CA PRO A 447 -29.14 -35.79 -7.87
C PRO A 447 -27.63 -35.84 -7.57
N SER A 448 -26.90 -36.57 -8.39
CA SER A 448 -25.42 -36.57 -8.34
C SER A 448 -24.92 -35.17 -8.71
N ASP A 449 -24.59 -34.38 -7.70
CA ASP A 449 -23.79 -33.17 -7.86
C ASP A 449 -22.41 -33.58 -8.36
N HIS A 450 -22.26 -33.65 -9.69
CA HIS A 450 -20.95 -33.48 -10.31
C HIS A 450 -20.57 -32.01 -10.18
N ALA A 451 -20.17 -31.59 -8.97
CA ALA A 451 -19.39 -30.40 -8.81
C ALA A 451 -18.09 -30.63 -9.60
N HIS A 452 -17.96 -29.97 -10.75
CA HIS A 452 -16.66 -29.78 -11.38
C HIS A 452 -15.75 -29.11 -10.33
N GLU A 453 -14.96 -29.91 -9.64
CA GLU A 453 -13.84 -29.43 -8.86
C GLU A 453 -12.90 -28.74 -9.84
N LEU A 454 -12.97 -27.40 -9.87
CA LEU A 454 -11.93 -26.61 -10.50
C LEU A 454 -10.62 -26.98 -9.79
N PRO A 455 -9.53 -27.24 -10.52
CA PRO A 455 -8.26 -27.61 -9.90
C PRO A 455 -7.86 -26.50 -8.92
N GLU A 456 -7.78 -26.83 -7.63
CA GLU A 456 -7.19 -25.96 -6.60
C GLU A 456 -5.73 -25.68 -6.99
N THR A 457 -5.49 -24.58 -7.69
CA THR A 457 -4.12 -24.11 -7.95
C THR A 457 -3.58 -23.55 -6.66
N ARG A 458 -2.91 -24.39 -5.89
CA ARG A 458 -2.24 -23.96 -4.66
C ARG A 458 -1.00 -23.14 -5.04
N PRO A 459 -0.89 -21.88 -4.57
CA PRO A 459 0.26 -21.05 -4.87
C PRO A 459 1.54 -21.65 -4.29
N LEU A 460 2.62 -21.61 -5.05
CA LEU A 460 3.94 -22.00 -4.58
C LEU A 460 4.40 -21.07 -3.44
N PRO A 461 5.32 -21.53 -2.55
CA PRO A 461 5.86 -20.70 -1.49
C PRO A 461 6.51 -19.43 -2.03
N PRO A 462 6.37 -18.28 -1.33
CA PRO A 462 7.06 -17.05 -1.72
C PRO A 462 8.58 -17.20 -1.55
N ALA A 463 9.35 -16.59 -2.46
CA ALA A 463 10.82 -16.65 -2.47
C ALA A 463 11.47 -15.27 -2.22
N PRO A 464 11.49 -14.75 -0.98
CA PRO A 464 12.04 -13.43 -0.68
C PRO A 464 13.55 -13.32 -0.96
N GLU A 465 14.31 -14.38 -0.73
CA GLU A 465 15.76 -14.38 -1.00
C GLU A 465 16.06 -14.30 -2.49
N LEU A 466 15.27 -14.99 -3.31
CA LEU A 466 15.35 -14.90 -4.76
C LEU A 466 14.99 -13.49 -5.25
N ALA A 467 13.92 -12.90 -4.71
CA ALA A 467 13.53 -11.53 -5.03
C ALA A 467 14.63 -10.52 -4.68
N ALA A 468 15.27 -10.68 -3.51
CA ALA A 468 16.41 -9.87 -3.10
C ALA A 468 17.62 -10.05 -4.01
N ALA A 469 17.86 -11.28 -4.51
CA ALA A 469 18.92 -11.54 -5.48
C ALA A 469 18.64 -10.86 -6.83
N VAL A 470 17.39 -10.92 -7.31
CA VAL A 470 16.95 -10.21 -8.53
C VAL A 470 17.08 -8.70 -8.37
N GLN A 471 16.68 -8.13 -7.24
CA GLN A 471 16.84 -6.70 -6.97
C GLN A 471 18.31 -6.26 -7.02
N ARG A 472 19.22 -7.00 -6.39
CA ARG A 472 20.66 -6.73 -6.44
C ARG A 472 21.20 -6.81 -7.86
N GLU A 473 20.77 -7.81 -8.63
CA GLU A 473 21.21 -7.96 -10.01
C GLU A 473 20.65 -6.86 -10.93
N CYS A 474 19.41 -6.43 -10.73
CA CYS A 474 18.85 -5.24 -11.38
C CYS A 474 19.69 -4.00 -11.09
N LEU A 475 20.05 -3.77 -9.81
CA LEU A 475 20.88 -2.63 -9.42
C LEU A 475 22.25 -2.64 -10.11
N ARG A 476 22.92 -3.80 -10.18
CA ARG A 476 24.19 -3.97 -10.91
C ARG A 476 24.07 -3.63 -12.40
N ARG A 477 22.88 -3.84 -12.98
CA ARG A 477 22.57 -3.51 -14.38
C ARG A 477 22.05 -2.07 -14.55
N GLY A 478 22.10 -1.26 -13.50
CA GLY A 478 21.63 0.12 -13.53
C GLY A 478 20.10 0.25 -13.56
N LEU A 479 19.36 -0.69 -12.95
CA LEU A 479 17.92 -0.61 -12.77
C LEU A 479 17.57 -0.64 -11.29
N ILE A 480 16.91 0.40 -10.82
CA ILE A 480 16.37 0.49 -9.46
C ILE A 480 14.95 -0.07 -9.47
N VAL A 481 14.73 -1.11 -8.68
CA VAL A 481 13.41 -1.71 -8.40
C VAL A 481 13.20 -1.86 -6.90
N GLU A 482 11.96 -1.96 -6.49
CA GLU A 482 11.58 -2.14 -5.09
C GLU A 482 11.02 -3.54 -4.84
N LEU A 483 11.19 -4.04 -3.62
CA LEU A 483 10.53 -5.26 -3.17
C LEU A 483 9.31 -4.92 -2.33
N GLY A 484 8.24 -5.67 -2.54
CA GLY A 484 7.00 -5.56 -1.79
C GLY A 484 6.31 -6.91 -1.62
N GLY A 485 5.02 -6.85 -1.25
CA GLY A 485 4.26 -8.04 -0.92
C GLY A 485 4.48 -8.48 0.53
N ARG A 486 3.55 -9.27 1.05
CA ARG A 486 3.54 -9.73 2.46
C ARG A 486 4.81 -10.48 2.87
N HIS A 487 5.53 -11.02 1.89
CA HIS A 487 6.74 -11.83 2.09
C HIS A 487 7.97 -11.20 1.43
N SER A 488 7.91 -9.94 1.00
CA SER A 488 8.99 -9.26 0.25
C SER A 488 9.45 -10.06 -0.99
N SER A 489 8.54 -10.79 -1.63
CA SER A 489 8.80 -11.64 -2.80
C SER A 489 8.33 -11.02 -4.12
N VAL A 490 7.82 -9.79 -4.11
CA VAL A 490 7.32 -9.11 -5.30
C VAL A 490 8.28 -8.02 -5.74
N VAL A 491 8.86 -8.17 -6.92
CA VAL A 491 9.61 -7.09 -7.58
C VAL A 491 8.61 -6.09 -8.15
N ARG A 492 8.66 -4.85 -7.71
CA ARG A 492 7.73 -3.77 -8.08
C ARG A 492 8.38 -2.79 -9.04
N LEU A 493 7.63 -2.39 -10.07
CA LEU A 493 8.00 -1.38 -11.05
C LEU A 493 7.00 -0.23 -10.97
N LEU A 494 7.48 0.96 -10.60
CA LEU A 494 6.74 2.21 -10.47
C LEU A 494 7.45 3.32 -11.26
N PRO A 495 7.72 3.17 -12.58
CA PRO A 495 8.43 4.19 -13.33
C PRO A 495 7.63 5.49 -13.37
N PRO A 496 8.24 6.67 -13.63
CA PRO A 496 7.49 7.90 -13.84
C PRO A 496 6.55 7.78 -15.04
N LEU A 497 5.43 8.52 -15.04
CA LEU A 497 4.43 8.49 -16.11
C LEU A 497 5.00 8.99 -17.45
N THR A 498 6.09 9.75 -17.37
CA THR A 498 6.83 10.31 -18.53
C THR A 498 7.85 9.34 -19.14
N ILE A 499 7.93 8.10 -18.65
CA ILE A 499 8.83 7.06 -19.21
C ILE A 499 8.62 6.94 -20.73
N THR A 500 9.70 6.90 -21.51
CA THR A 500 9.62 6.67 -22.96
C THR A 500 9.49 5.19 -23.29
N ASP A 501 9.12 4.88 -24.54
CA ASP A 501 8.99 3.49 -25.00
C ASP A 501 10.36 2.77 -25.00
N GLU A 502 11.44 3.50 -25.35
CA GLU A 502 12.82 2.99 -25.31
C GLU A 502 13.27 2.70 -23.87
N GLN A 503 12.91 3.59 -22.94
CA GLN A 503 13.21 3.37 -21.53
C GLN A 503 12.42 2.18 -20.97
N ALA A 504 11.15 2.02 -21.36
CA ALA A 504 10.33 0.87 -20.96
C ALA A 504 10.95 -0.44 -21.48
N THR A 505 11.40 -0.48 -22.74
CA THR A 505 12.14 -1.62 -23.30
C THR A 505 13.41 -1.91 -22.48
N ALA A 506 14.22 -0.89 -22.21
CA ALA A 506 15.45 -1.05 -21.45
C ALA A 506 15.21 -1.55 -20.00
N VAL A 507 14.09 -1.18 -19.38
CA VAL A 507 13.67 -1.70 -18.07
C VAL A 507 13.37 -3.20 -18.16
N LEU A 508 12.58 -3.60 -19.17
CA LEU A 508 12.20 -5.01 -19.38
C LEU A 508 13.42 -5.88 -19.68
N ASP A 509 14.32 -5.43 -20.56
CA ASP A 509 15.55 -6.14 -20.92
C ASP A 509 16.45 -6.35 -19.69
N ARG A 510 16.66 -5.30 -18.87
CA ARG A 510 17.50 -5.41 -17.67
C ARG A 510 16.89 -6.34 -16.62
N LEU A 511 15.57 -6.34 -16.48
CA LEU A 511 14.88 -7.26 -15.57
C LEU A 511 14.96 -8.70 -16.08
N ALA A 512 14.78 -8.93 -17.38
CA ALA A 512 14.92 -10.25 -18.01
C ALA A 512 16.32 -10.81 -17.81
N ASP A 513 17.35 -10.00 -18.07
CA ASP A 513 18.74 -10.36 -17.85
C ASP A 513 19.05 -10.67 -16.37
N ALA A 514 18.46 -9.92 -15.44
CA ALA A 514 18.61 -10.15 -14.01
C ALA A 514 17.99 -11.49 -13.60
N LEU A 515 16.76 -11.77 -14.06
CA LEU A 515 16.07 -13.04 -13.83
C LEU A 515 16.90 -14.22 -14.40
N ALA A 516 17.35 -14.12 -15.65
CA ALA A 516 18.16 -15.15 -16.29
C ALA A 516 19.46 -15.44 -15.54
N THR A 517 20.11 -14.42 -14.98
CA THR A 517 21.35 -14.58 -14.24
C THR A 517 21.11 -15.26 -12.90
N VAL A 518 20.10 -14.82 -12.16
CA VAL A 518 19.81 -15.34 -10.83
C VAL A 518 19.27 -16.77 -10.88
N THR A 519 18.39 -17.10 -11.83
CA THR A 519 17.87 -18.47 -12.00
C THR A 519 18.95 -19.45 -12.38
N ARG A 520 19.88 -19.11 -13.30
CA ARG A 520 21.02 -19.95 -13.61
C ARG A 520 21.95 -20.23 -12.42
N ALA A 521 22.10 -19.27 -11.52
CA ALA A 521 22.91 -19.44 -10.31
C ALA A 521 22.18 -20.29 -9.25
N HIS A 522 20.87 -20.29 -9.23
CA HIS A 522 20.05 -21.06 -8.27
C HIS A 522 19.94 -22.55 -8.65
N HIS A 523 20.12 -22.90 -9.92
CA HIS A 523 20.14 -24.30 -10.41
C HIS A 523 21.53 -24.99 -10.34
N ARG A 524 22.56 -24.25 -9.92
CA ARG A 524 23.91 -24.79 -9.66
C ARG A 524 24.13 -25.05 -8.17
#